data_e9a3e94dc793e03613cc96b1098be895
#
_entry.id   e9a3e94dc793e03613cc96b1098be895
#
_cell.length_a   1.000
_cell.length_b   1.000
_cell.length_c   1.000
_cell.angle_alpha   90.00
_cell.angle_beta   90.00
_cell.angle_gamma   90.00
#
_symmetry.space_group_name_H-M   'P 1'
#
loop_
_entity.id
_entity.type
_entity.pdbx_description
1 polymer ?
#
loop_
_entity_poly.entity_id
_entity_poly.type
_entity_poly.pdbx_seq_one_letter_code
_entity_poly.pdbx_strand_id
1 'polypeptide(L)'
;MFTTALGLMVATLPSCLKDDKANFSGSPAARLDEAVKVNKQILESAPNGWSLGYYAGRNYSGPGFTLTLKFKDGKAYIMGDNKDATTVGVSEYDVVKDQGVVLTFPTYNSVIHELAGASQGYPEGLQGDYEFSILEANSNFIRLRGKKWKNEMILTPIKNQTQEEFIQKVLTIREGMTTNNYHFILGKDTLSAGEVNIETRRLTAKINNVSYDLAYNLTDTGLNLSSPIKIGTKEYSSFTWNEADKSFNSGDLSIRLYIPKSHKTIDFWANKTWILQMDNLPGVRKRLVTTLHLSATRPGANMLEGELTFMDRKYKLEAIPYDPSTGTISLVGQPITDARFSNGIAFLPVGEGPNGPIPLESHATDHRLTFTWNEEENRAVATGTQLSDGTVYGFVGAGYDQNNKAITDAKGNPIFHIYMINIQGMKIKQ
;
A
#
# COMPACT_ATOMS: atom_id res chain seq x y z
N MET A 1 -34.49 53.77 -64.20
CA MET A 1 -35.04 52.43 -64.27
C MET A 1 -33.95 51.50 -64.79
N PHE A 2 -33.21 50.89 -63.92
CA PHE A 2 -32.24 49.86 -64.28
C PHE A 2 -32.46 48.67 -63.34
N THR A 3 -32.96 47.61 -63.92
CA THR A 3 -33.16 46.31 -63.31
C THR A 3 -31.88 45.50 -63.46
N THR A 4 -31.17 45.23 -62.37
CA THR A 4 -30.04 44.31 -62.34
C THR A 4 -30.51 42.93 -61.90
N ALA A 5 -30.45 41.99 -62.83
CA ALA A 5 -30.69 40.55 -62.57
C ALA A 5 -29.46 39.94 -61.83
N LEU A 6 -29.68 39.37 -60.69
CA LEU A 6 -28.65 38.63 -59.91
C LEU A 6 -28.68 37.16 -60.35
N GLY A 7 -27.69 36.76 -61.13
CA GLY A 7 -27.51 35.39 -61.57
C GLY A 7 -26.93 34.52 -60.43
N LEU A 8 -27.66 33.51 -60.00
CA LEU A 8 -27.26 32.50 -59.01
C LEU A 8 -26.34 31.48 -59.69
N MET A 9 -25.05 31.58 -59.44
CA MET A 9 -24.04 30.63 -59.92
C MET A 9 -23.97 29.43 -58.98
N VAL A 10 -24.59 28.32 -59.32
CA VAL A 10 -24.45 27.04 -58.56
C VAL A 10 -23.10 26.42 -58.91
N ALA A 11 -22.14 26.54 -58.03
CA ALA A 11 -20.86 25.82 -58.10
C ALA A 11 -21.07 24.39 -57.63
N THR A 12 -21.13 23.45 -58.58
CA THR A 12 -21.03 22.01 -58.32
C THR A 12 -19.59 21.71 -58.02
N LEU A 13 -19.29 21.52 -56.70
CA LEU A 13 -18.02 20.96 -56.24
C LEU A 13 -18.02 19.46 -56.54
N PRO A 14 -17.09 18.95 -57.38
CA PRO A 14 -16.90 17.50 -57.47
C PRO A 14 -16.29 17.03 -56.14
N SER A 15 -17.09 16.32 -55.35
CA SER A 15 -16.58 15.54 -54.21
C SER A 15 -15.67 14.44 -54.80
N CYS A 16 -14.37 14.71 -54.86
CA CYS A 16 -13.39 13.66 -55.02
C CYS A 16 -13.36 12.85 -53.73
N LEU A 17 -14.28 11.90 -53.59
CA LEU A 17 -14.04 10.70 -52.78
C LEU A 17 -12.90 9.93 -53.47
N LYS A 18 -11.64 10.35 -53.19
CA LYS A 18 -10.53 9.42 -53.27
C LYS A 18 -10.80 8.35 -52.23
N ASP A 19 -11.29 7.20 -52.66
CA ASP A 19 -11.08 5.96 -51.95
C ASP A 19 -9.56 5.81 -51.82
N ASP A 20 -9.02 6.29 -50.69
CA ASP A 20 -7.74 5.80 -50.19
C ASP A 20 -7.99 4.33 -49.90
N LYS A 21 -7.76 3.49 -50.95
CA LYS A 21 -7.57 2.06 -50.74
C LYS A 21 -6.38 1.94 -49.81
N ALA A 22 -6.66 1.98 -48.49
CA ALA A 22 -5.69 1.62 -47.48
C ALA A 22 -5.07 0.29 -47.93
N ASN A 23 -3.78 0.27 -48.19
CA ASN A 23 -2.98 -0.90 -48.57
C ASN A 23 -2.95 -1.96 -47.47
N PHE A 24 -4.10 -2.25 -46.86
CA PHE A 24 -4.25 -3.26 -45.81
C PHE A 24 -4.89 -4.51 -46.44
N SER A 25 -4.17 -5.58 -46.50
CA SER A 25 -4.70 -6.88 -46.91
C SER A 25 -5.76 -7.36 -45.90
N GLY A 26 -6.98 -7.62 -46.35
CA GLY A 26 -8.08 -8.19 -45.57
C GLY A 26 -9.05 -7.18 -44.95
N SER A 27 -10.22 -7.68 -44.54
CA SER A 27 -11.26 -6.91 -43.84
C SER A 27 -10.80 -6.50 -42.45
N PRO A 28 -11.38 -5.46 -41.81
CA PRO A 28 -11.08 -5.11 -40.40
C PRO A 28 -11.24 -6.29 -39.43
N ALA A 29 -12.25 -7.14 -39.66
CA ALA A 29 -12.46 -8.35 -38.83
C ALA A 29 -11.32 -9.37 -39.01
N ALA A 30 -10.90 -9.66 -40.25
CA ALA A 30 -9.80 -10.58 -40.54
C ALA A 30 -8.45 -10.12 -39.92
N ARG A 31 -8.20 -8.80 -39.96
CA ARG A 31 -7.00 -8.21 -39.33
C ARG A 31 -7.02 -8.35 -37.83
N LEU A 32 -8.17 -8.19 -37.19
CA LEU A 32 -8.33 -8.36 -35.75
C LEU A 32 -8.17 -9.83 -35.34
N ASP A 33 -8.67 -10.79 -36.18
CA ASP A 33 -8.44 -12.24 -35.98
C ASP A 33 -6.96 -12.59 -36.04
N GLU A 34 -6.24 -12.08 -37.02
CA GLU A 34 -4.79 -12.30 -37.11
C GLU A 34 -4.04 -11.65 -35.95
N ALA A 35 -4.43 -10.44 -35.55
CA ALA A 35 -3.83 -9.78 -34.41
C ALA A 35 -4.02 -10.58 -33.11
N VAL A 36 -5.19 -11.14 -32.85
CA VAL A 36 -5.43 -12.04 -31.69
C VAL A 36 -4.48 -13.23 -31.73
N LYS A 37 -4.37 -13.92 -32.86
CA LYS A 37 -3.50 -15.07 -33.03
C LYS A 37 -2.02 -14.73 -32.81
N VAL A 38 -1.54 -13.64 -33.44
CA VAL A 38 -0.15 -13.18 -33.30
C VAL A 38 0.15 -12.79 -31.86
N ASN A 39 -0.73 -12.05 -31.18
CA ASN A 39 -0.51 -11.66 -29.80
C ASN A 39 -0.48 -12.88 -28.86
N LYS A 40 -1.30 -13.88 -29.11
CA LYS A 40 -1.25 -15.14 -28.34
C LYS A 40 0.09 -15.86 -28.51
N GLN A 41 0.59 -15.95 -29.74
CA GLN A 41 1.92 -16.51 -30.01
C GLN A 41 3.04 -15.75 -29.34
N ILE A 42 2.98 -14.41 -29.33
CA ILE A 42 3.96 -13.56 -28.65
C ILE A 42 3.94 -13.80 -27.14
N LEU A 43 2.74 -13.84 -26.50
CA LEU A 43 2.61 -14.13 -25.07
C LEU A 43 3.24 -15.48 -24.68
N GLU A 44 3.04 -16.51 -25.50
CA GLU A 44 3.58 -17.87 -25.29
C GLU A 44 5.07 -18.00 -25.68
N SER A 45 5.66 -17.02 -26.37
CA SER A 45 7.04 -17.10 -26.89
C SER A 45 8.14 -16.97 -25.83
N ALA A 46 7.85 -16.45 -24.65
CA ALA A 46 8.83 -16.29 -23.58
C ALA A 46 8.97 -17.56 -22.73
N PRO A 47 10.05 -18.34 -22.85
CA PRO A 47 10.16 -19.65 -22.18
C PRO A 47 10.19 -19.57 -20.66
N ASN A 48 10.73 -18.45 -20.12
CA ASN A 48 10.76 -18.18 -18.68
C ASN A 48 9.61 -17.27 -18.21
N GLY A 49 8.71 -16.89 -19.15
CA GLY A 49 7.63 -15.94 -18.89
C GLY A 49 8.08 -14.47 -18.99
N TRP A 50 7.22 -13.60 -18.53
CA TRP A 50 7.32 -12.15 -18.59
C TRP A 50 7.30 -11.56 -17.19
N SER A 51 8.06 -10.51 -16.93
CA SER A 51 7.93 -9.67 -15.75
C SER A 51 7.02 -8.48 -16.06
N LEU A 52 6.21 -8.06 -15.09
CA LEU A 52 5.26 -6.97 -15.17
C LEU A 52 5.40 -6.06 -13.96
N GLY A 53 5.76 -4.79 -14.19
CA GLY A 53 5.51 -3.73 -13.21
C GLY A 53 4.02 -3.42 -13.21
N TYR A 54 3.31 -3.90 -12.19
CA TYR A 54 1.86 -3.79 -12.07
C TYR A 54 1.47 -2.64 -11.15
N TYR A 55 0.69 -1.70 -11.64
CA TYR A 55 0.29 -0.52 -10.89
C TYR A 55 -1.23 -0.47 -10.72
N ALA A 56 -1.67 -0.42 -9.47
CA ALA A 56 -3.07 -0.30 -9.09
C ALA A 56 -3.53 1.16 -9.01
N GLY A 57 -4.84 1.37 -8.93
CA GLY A 57 -5.47 2.69 -8.80
C GLY A 57 -5.40 3.55 -10.05
N ARG A 58 -6.41 4.39 -10.24
CA ARG A 58 -6.45 5.32 -11.40
C ARG A 58 -5.27 6.30 -11.35
N ASN A 59 -4.62 6.53 -12.50
CA ASN A 59 -3.44 7.39 -12.61
C ASN A 59 -2.31 6.99 -11.66
N TYR A 60 -2.10 5.68 -11.46
CA TYR A 60 -1.05 5.14 -10.58
C TYR A 60 -1.17 5.59 -9.12
N SER A 61 -2.40 5.87 -8.64
CA SER A 61 -2.63 6.35 -7.27
C SER A 61 -2.49 5.28 -6.19
N GLY A 62 -2.58 4.02 -6.58
CA GLY A 62 -2.42 2.87 -5.69
C GLY A 62 -0.99 2.35 -5.60
N PRO A 63 -0.79 1.18 -4.98
CA PRO A 63 0.51 0.51 -4.86
C PRO A 63 1.01 -0.04 -6.19
N GLY A 64 2.34 -0.18 -6.30
CA GLY A 64 2.98 -0.94 -7.37
C GLY A 64 3.39 -2.33 -6.91
N PHE A 65 3.20 -3.34 -7.76
CA PHE A 65 3.57 -4.72 -7.53
C PHE A 65 4.45 -5.25 -8.65
N THR A 66 5.14 -6.33 -8.39
CA THR A 66 5.88 -7.06 -9.41
C THR A 66 5.24 -8.42 -9.61
N LEU A 67 4.72 -8.64 -10.81
CA LEU A 67 4.19 -9.92 -11.22
C LEU A 67 5.10 -10.57 -12.26
N THR A 68 5.11 -11.89 -12.30
CA THR A 68 5.66 -12.67 -13.40
C THR A 68 4.55 -13.51 -14.00
N LEU A 69 4.44 -13.55 -15.33
CA LEU A 69 3.39 -14.24 -16.05
C LEU A 69 4.00 -15.17 -17.10
N LYS A 70 3.68 -16.46 -17.03
CA LYS A 70 4.06 -17.44 -18.05
C LYS A 70 2.80 -18.01 -18.67
N PHE A 71 2.73 -17.95 -19.99
CA PHE A 71 1.59 -18.43 -20.76
C PHE A 71 1.94 -19.74 -21.44
N LYS A 72 1.12 -20.78 -21.25
CA LYS A 72 1.34 -22.09 -21.86
C LYS A 72 0.02 -22.87 -21.92
N ASP A 73 -0.30 -23.45 -23.06
CA ASP A 73 -1.43 -24.36 -23.26
C ASP A 73 -2.76 -23.79 -22.74
N GLY A 74 -3.03 -22.51 -23.02
CA GLY A 74 -4.24 -21.80 -22.60
C GLY A 74 -4.29 -21.45 -21.10
N LYS A 75 -3.21 -21.67 -20.36
CA LYS A 75 -3.09 -21.33 -18.93
C LYS A 75 -2.05 -20.25 -18.69
N ALA A 76 -2.33 -19.40 -17.70
CA ALA A 76 -1.39 -18.44 -17.15
C ALA A 76 -0.91 -18.92 -15.78
N TYR A 77 0.39 -18.94 -15.61
CA TYR A 77 1.10 -19.22 -14.37
C TYR A 77 1.64 -17.89 -13.86
N ILE A 78 1.02 -17.35 -12.79
CA ILE A 78 1.34 -16.02 -12.27
C ILE A 78 1.95 -16.14 -10.88
N MET A 79 3.09 -15.49 -10.68
CA MET A 79 3.70 -15.29 -9.36
C MET A 79 3.79 -13.79 -9.11
N GLY A 80 3.83 -13.38 -7.84
CA GLY A 80 3.88 -11.97 -7.49
C GLY A 80 4.52 -11.72 -6.14
N ASP A 81 5.07 -10.53 -5.97
CA ASP A 81 5.68 -10.10 -4.73
C ASP A 81 4.66 -9.69 -3.63
N ASN A 82 3.35 -9.86 -3.91
CA ASN A 82 2.26 -9.88 -2.91
C ASN A 82 2.07 -11.27 -2.27
N LYS A 83 2.87 -12.26 -2.67
CA LYS A 83 2.87 -13.65 -2.16
C LYS A 83 4.30 -14.10 -1.86
N ASP A 84 4.42 -15.29 -1.29
CA ASP A 84 5.70 -15.98 -1.15
C ASP A 84 6.24 -16.40 -2.53
N ALA A 85 7.57 -16.49 -2.66
CA ALA A 85 8.25 -16.81 -3.91
C ALA A 85 7.87 -18.18 -4.52
N THR A 86 7.28 -19.07 -3.74
CA THR A 86 6.83 -20.40 -4.19
C THR A 86 5.35 -20.44 -4.59
N THR A 87 4.59 -19.38 -4.34
CA THR A 87 3.16 -19.33 -4.64
C THR A 87 2.91 -19.04 -6.11
N VAL A 88 2.31 -20.00 -6.81
CA VAL A 88 1.91 -19.88 -8.22
C VAL A 88 0.40 -19.86 -8.32
N GLY A 89 -0.16 -18.76 -8.78
CA GLY A 89 -1.57 -18.68 -9.20
C GLY A 89 -1.72 -19.25 -10.62
N VAL A 90 -2.59 -20.23 -10.78
CA VAL A 90 -2.86 -20.84 -12.09
C VAL A 90 -4.30 -20.57 -12.48
N SER A 91 -4.51 -20.03 -13.67
CA SER A 91 -5.83 -19.75 -14.24
C SER A 91 -5.82 -19.97 -15.75
N GLU A 92 -6.99 -19.95 -16.35
CA GLU A 92 -7.10 -19.78 -17.79
C GLU A 92 -6.74 -18.34 -18.16
N TYR A 93 -6.24 -18.14 -19.37
CA TYR A 93 -6.13 -16.85 -20.01
C TYR A 93 -6.67 -16.94 -21.42
N ASP A 94 -7.12 -15.83 -21.96
CA ASP A 94 -7.46 -15.74 -23.37
C ASP A 94 -7.05 -14.38 -23.96
N VAL A 95 -6.92 -14.36 -25.27
CA VAL A 95 -6.74 -13.15 -26.06
C VAL A 95 -7.96 -12.98 -26.94
N VAL A 96 -8.77 -12.00 -26.63
CA VAL A 96 -10.09 -11.82 -27.24
C VAL A 96 -10.19 -10.53 -28.04
N LYS A 97 -11.19 -10.48 -28.93
CA LYS A 97 -11.58 -9.27 -29.64
C LYS A 97 -12.55 -8.47 -28.80
N ASP A 98 -12.25 -7.19 -28.60
CA ASP A 98 -13.15 -6.19 -28.07
C ASP A 98 -12.94 -4.89 -28.88
N GLN A 99 -12.79 -3.72 -28.27
CA GLN A 99 -12.31 -2.50 -28.91
C GLN A 99 -10.80 -2.55 -29.22
N GLY A 100 -10.35 -3.65 -29.82
CA GLY A 100 -8.96 -4.03 -30.05
C GLY A 100 -8.69 -5.45 -29.56
N VAL A 101 -7.42 -5.75 -29.31
CA VAL A 101 -6.98 -7.04 -28.74
C VAL A 101 -6.89 -6.90 -27.23
N VAL A 102 -7.49 -7.82 -26.50
CA VAL A 102 -7.57 -7.82 -25.03
C VAL A 102 -7.04 -9.13 -24.47
N LEU A 103 -6.07 -9.04 -23.57
CA LEU A 103 -5.66 -10.14 -22.70
C LEU A 103 -6.61 -10.17 -21.49
N THR A 104 -7.20 -11.32 -21.20
CA THR A 104 -8.14 -11.53 -20.09
C THR A 104 -7.80 -12.79 -19.31
N PHE A 105 -8.17 -12.81 -18.03
CA PHE A 105 -8.06 -13.98 -17.13
C PHE A 105 -9.47 -14.35 -16.67
N PRO A 106 -10.20 -15.18 -17.44
CA PRO A 106 -11.62 -15.46 -17.21
C PRO A 106 -11.90 -16.33 -15.98
N THR A 107 -10.89 -17.05 -15.47
CA THR A 107 -11.00 -17.83 -14.24
C THR A 107 -10.15 -17.24 -13.12
N TYR A 108 -10.57 -17.44 -11.85
CA TYR A 108 -9.90 -16.85 -10.70
C TYR A 108 -8.43 -17.27 -10.61
N ASN A 109 -7.57 -16.30 -10.43
CA ASN A 109 -6.15 -16.46 -10.15
C ASN A 109 -5.82 -15.79 -8.82
N SER A 110 -5.25 -16.55 -7.88
CA SER A 110 -4.99 -16.12 -6.49
C SER A 110 -3.96 -15.00 -6.35
N VAL A 111 -3.25 -14.63 -7.40
CA VAL A 111 -2.24 -13.56 -7.40
C VAL A 111 -2.83 -12.27 -7.96
N ILE A 112 -3.29 -12.28 -9.22
CA ILE A 112 -3.72 -11.05 -9.90
C ILE A 112 -5.14 -10.61 -9.49
N HIS A 113 -6.07 -11.55 -9.26
CA HIS A 113 -7.44 -11.20 -8.87
C HIS A 113 -7.53 -10.68 -7.43
N GLU A 114 -6.60 -11.08 -6.54
CA GLU A 114 -6.53 -10.53 -5.19
C GLU A 114 -6.28 -9.02 -5.21
N LEU A 115 -5.51 -8.51 -6.17
CA LEU A 115 -5.24 -7.08 -6.32
C LEU A 115 -6.46 -6.29 -6.80
N ALA A 116 -7.44 -6.97 -7.40
CA ALA A 116 -8.68 -6.39 -7.92
C ALA A 116 -9.91 -6.70 -7.05
N GLY A 117 -9.84 -7.77 -6.25
CA GLY A 117 -10.96 -8.28 -5.47
C GLY A 117 -11.35 -7.38 -4.31
N ALA A 118 -12.66 -7.22 -4.09
CA ALA A 118 -13.19 -6.53 -2.92
C ALA A 118 -12.79 -7.24 -1.64
N SER A 119 -12.42 -6.48 -0.63
CA SER A 119 -12.15 -6.97 0.73
C SER A 119 -12.79 -6.05 1.77
N GLN A 120 -12.83 -6.50 3.03
CA GLN A 120 -13.41 -5.70 4.10
C GLN A 120 -12.66 -4.35 4.23
N GLY A 121 -13.39 -3.25 4.13
CA GLY A 121 -12.83 -1.89 4.10
C GLY A 121 -12.37 -1.39 2.72
N TYR A 122 -12.28 -2.28 1.72
CA TYR A 122 -11.86 -1.96 0.35
C TYR A 122 -12.86 -2.53 -0.66
N PRO A 123 -14.03 -1.89 -0.89
CA PRO A 123 -15.07 -2.42 -1.77
C PRO A 123 -14.65 -2.55 -3.25
N GLU A 124 -13.63 -1.81 -3.68
CA GLU A 124 -13.03 -1.92 -5.01
C GLU A 124 -11.66 -2.64 -5.01
N GLY A 125 -11.33 -3.35 -3.92
CA GLY A 125 -10.02 -3.94 -3.71
C GLY A 125 -8.91 -2.88 -3.71
N LEU A 126 -7.71 -3.25 -4.16
CA LEU A 126 -6.61 -2.31 -4.39
C LEU A 126 -6.75 -1.53 -5.71
N GLN A 127 -7.90 -1.65 -6.39
CA GLN A 127 -8.16 -1.08 -7.70
C GLN A 127 -7.23 -1.62 -8.79
N GLY A 128 -7.02 -2.92 -8.79
CA GLY A 128 -6.25 -3.63 -9.81
C GLY A 128 -7.08 -3.98 -11.06
N ASP A 129 -6.40 -4.19 -12.18
CA ASP A 129 -6.96 -4.71 -13.43
C ASP A 129 -6.60 -6.18 -13.61
N TYR A 130 -7.49 -6.99 -14.15
CA TYR A 130 -7.22 -8.36 -14.63
C TYR A 130 -7.64 -8.56 -16.10
N GLU A 131 -7.98 -7.47 -16.78
CA GLU A 131 -8.20 -7.39 -18.22
C GLU A 131 -7.39 -6.23 -18.80
N PHE A 132 -6.71 -6.46 -19.91
CA PHE A 132 -5.75 -5.50 -20.47
C PHE A 132 -5.90 -5.39 -21.98
N SER A 133 -6.09 -4.18 -22.49
CA SER A 133 -5.90 -3.90 -23.92
C SER A 133 -4.42 -4.05 -24.26
N ILE A 134 -4.11 -4.85 -25.26
CA ILE A 134 -2.76 -4.96 -25.82
C ILE A 134 -2.59 -3.81 -26.81
N LEU A 135 -1.75 -2.83 -26.46
CA LEU A 135 -1.48 -1.66 -27.30
C LEU A 135 -0.40 -1.92 -28.35
N GLU A 136 0.59 -2.71 -27.96
CA GLU A 136 1.72 -3.11 -28.79
C GLU A 136 2.31 -4.41 -28.27
N ALA A 137 2.71 -5.32 -29.16
CA ALA A 137 3.35 -6.56 -28.75
C ALA A 137 4.44 -6.98 -29.74
N ASN A 138 5.60 -7.38 -29.18
CA ASN A 138 6.70 -8.01 -29.90
C ASN A 138 7.50 -8.89 -28.92
N SER A 139 8.53 -9.57 -29.40
CA SER A 139 9.36 -10.47 -28.58
C SER A 139 10.17 -9.79 -27.47
N ASN A 140 10.32 -8.46 -27.51
CA ASN A 140 11.11 -7.70 -26.54
C ASN A 140 10.26 -7.07 -25.45
N PHE A 141 9.01 -6.73 -25.75
CA PHE A 141 8.06 -6.17 -24.78
C PHE A 141 6.61 -6.29 -25.28
N ILE A 142 5.67 -6.22 -24.33
CA ILE A 142 4.25 -6.08 -24.63
C ILE A 142 3.73 -4.91 -23.78
N ARG A 143 3.18 -3.88 -24.44
CA ARG A 143 2.57 -2.73 -23.78
C ARG A 143 1.08 -2.99 -23.56
N LEU A 144 0.67 -2.97 -22.33
CA LEU A 144 -0.68 -3.20 -21.86
C LEU A 144 -1.32 -1.93 -21.32
N ARG A 145 -2.65 -1.85 -21.38
CA ARG A 145 -3.45 -0.85 -20.67
C ARG A 145 -4.59 -1.54 -19.94
N GLY A 146 -4.68 -1.36 -18.64
CA GLY A 146 -5.79 -1.87 -17.83
C GLY A 146 -7.15 -1.41 -18.37
N LYS A 147 -8.14 -2.29 -18.43
CA LYS A 147 -9.46 -1.94 -18.98
C LYS A 147 -10.26 -1.05 -18.03
N LYS A 148 -10.20 -1.27 -16.72
CA LYS A 148 -10.97 -0.51 -15.73
C LYS A 148 -10.24 0.78 -15.32
N TRP A 149 -9.00 0.67 -14.87
CA TRP A 149 -8.26 1.78 -14.26
C TRP A 149 -7.36 2.55 -15.22
N LYS A 150 -7.13 2.03 -16.42
CA LYS A 150 -6.45 2.69 -17.56
C LYS A 150 -4.95 2.92 -17.40
N ASN A 151 -4.31 2.34 -16.38
CA ASN A 151 -2.86 2.42 -16.25
C ASN A 151 -2.16 1.65 -17.37
N GLU A 152 -1.09 2.22 -17.91
CA GLU A 152 -0.21 1.52 -18.86
C GLU A 152 0.87 0.77 -18.11
N MET A 153 1.21 -0.41 -18.59
CA MET A 153 2.15 -1.34 -18.00
C MET A 153 2.90 -2.08 -19.11
N ILE A 154 4.11 -2.55 -18.81
CA ILE A 154 4.95 -3.23 -19.80
C ILE A 154 5.33 -4.61 -19.29
N LEU A 155 5.02 -5.63 -20.09
CA LEU A 155 5.60 -6.97 -19.94
C LEU A 155 6.97 -7.00 -20.59
N THR A 156 7.98 -7.46 -19.86
CA THR A 156 9.36 -7.64 -20.34
C THR A 156 9.75 -9.11 -20.18
N PRO A 157 10.34 -9.77 -21.21
CA PRO A 157 10.67 -11.20 -21.12
C PRO A 157 11.74 -11.46 -20.06
N ILE A 158 11.51 -12.47 -19.21
CA ILE A 158 12.49 -12.92 -18.22
C ILE A 158 13.59 -13.70 -18.91
N LYS A 159 14.85 -13.29 -18.69
CA LYS A 159 16.04 -13.89 -19.30
C LYS A 159 16.90 -14.54 -18.25
N ASN A 160 17.45 -15.74 -18.57
CA ASN A 160 18.47 -16.43 -17.78
C ASN A 160 18.09 -16.75 -16.32
N GLN A 161 16.80 -16.80 -16.00
CA GLN A 161 16.27 -17.17 -14.68
C GLN A 161 14.82 -17.61 -14.79
N THR A 162 14.33 -18.34 -13.80
CA THR A 162 12.91 -18.73 -13.68
C THR A 162 12.07 -17.61 -13.09
N GLN A 163 10.71 -17.74 -13.12
CA GLN A 163 9.79 -16.84 -12.43
C GLN A 163 10.07 -16.82 -10.91
N GLU A 164 10.32 -17.98 -10.31
CA GLU A 164 10.62 -18.13 -8.89
C GLU A 164 11.90 -17.40 -8.50
N GLU A 165 12.99 -17.63 -9.24
CA GLU A 165 14.27 -16.92 -9.01
C GLU A 165 14.11 -15.41 -9.15
N PHE A 166 13.28 -14.95 -10.11
CA PHE A 166 13.00 -13.54 -10.28
C PHE A 166 12.27 -12.95 -9.05
N ILE A 167 11.16 -13.58 -8.61
CA ILE A 167 10.41 -13.12 -7.44
C ILE A 167 11.25 -13.22 -6.17
N GLN A 168 12.06 -14.28 -6.01
CA GLN A 168 12.95 -14.41 -4.85
C GLN A 168 13.94 -13.23 -4.75
N LYS A 169 14.52 -12.77 -5.86
CA LYS A 169 15.38 -11.58 -5.88
C LYS A 169 14.63 -10.32 -5.50
N VAL A 170 13.41 -10.15 -6.01
CA VAL A 170 12.52 -9.03 -5.61
C VAL A 170 12.27 -9.03 -4.11
N LEU A 171 11.94 -10.19 -3.53
CA LEU A 171 11.71 -10.33 -2.08
C LEU A 171 12.98 -10.07 -1.27
N THR A 172 14.15 -10.51 -1.76
CA THR A 172 15.45 -10.25 -1.11
C THR A 172 15.76 -8.74 -1.05
N ILE A 173 15.49 -7.99 -2.14
CA ILE A 173 15.63 -6.53 -2.14
C ILE A 173 14.68 -5.91 -1.12
N ARG A 174 13.42 -6.36 -1.09
CA ARG A 174 12.43 -5.89 -0.11
C ARG A 174 12.88 -6.13 1.34
N GLU A 175 13.46 -7.28 1.64
CA GLU A 175 14.03 -7.59 2.96
C GLU A 175 15.21 -6.67 3.32
N GLY A 176 15.98 -6.23 2.34
CA GLY A 176 17.05 -5.25 2.50
C GLY A 176 16.58 -3.85 2.86
N MET A 177 15.31 -3.51 2.56
CA MET A 177 14.66 -2.24 2.87
C MET A 177 14.14 -2.24 4.30
N THR A 178 15.03 -2.09 5.27
CA THR A 178 14.70 -2.26 6.72
C THR A 178 13.99 -1.07 7.36
N THR A 179 13.81 0.04 6.64
CA THR A 179 13.07 1.25 7.07
C THR A 179 12.49 1.96 5.84
N ASN A 180 11.47 2.78 6.05
CA ASN A 180 10.87 3.61 5.00
C ASN A 180 11.66 4.91 4.73
N ASN A 181 12.68 5.23 5.54
CA ASN A 181 13.38 6.52 5.49
C ASN A 181 14.58 6.49 4.56
N TYR A 182 14.62 7.42 3.61
CA TYR A 182 15.67 7.51 2.61
C TYR A 182 16.13 8.96 2.39
N HIS A 183 17.43 9.13 2.15
CA HIS A 183 17.99 10.37 1.62
C HIS A 183 18.09 10.29 0.09
N PHE A 184 17.68 11.37 -0.57
CA PHE A 184 17.85 11.57 -2.01
C PHE A 184 19.12 12.37 -2.23
N ILE A 185 20.12 11.78 -2.89
CA ILE A 185 21.49 12.28 -3.02
C ILE A 185 21.82 12.41 -4.49
N LEU A 186 22.19 13.61 -4.95
CA LEU A 186 22.66 13.85 -6.31
C LEU A 186 24.17 14.10 -6.28
N GLY A 187 24.94 13.16 -6.83
CA GLY A 187 26.40 13.19 -6.71
C GLY A 187 26.85 13.11 -5.24
N LYS A 188 27.21 14.24 -4.63
CA LYS A 188 27.61 14.33 -3.22
C LYS A 188 26.60 15.11 -2.36
N ASP A 189 25.62 15.74 -2.98
CA ASP A 189 24.71 16.65 -2.31
C ASP A 189 23.42 15.95 -1.91
N THR A 190 23.09 15.97 -0.63
CA THR A 190 21.79 15.50 -0.14
C THR A 190 20.73 16.54 -0.48
N LEU A 191 19.83 16.19 -1.40
CA LEU A 191 18.75 17.08 -1.85
C LEU A 191 17.61 17.15 -0.84
N SER A 192 17.23 16.00 -0.29
CA SER A 192 16.13 15.90 0.69
C SER A 192 16.17 14.57 1.41
N ALA A 193 15.41 14.49 2.51
CA ALA A 193 14.89 13.24 3.04
C ALA A 193 13.51 12.96 2.42
N GLY A 194 13.12 11.68 2.39
CA GLY A 194 11.83 11.22 1.92
C GLY A 194 11.59 9.78 2.32
N GLU A 195 10.55 9.18 1.77
CA GLU A 195 10.16 7.81 2.09
C GLU A 195 10.10 6.95 0.83
N VAL A 196 10.54 5.70 0.97
CA VAL A 196 10.19 4.59 0.07
C VAL A 196 9.42 3.60 0.94
N ASN A 197 8.11 3.75 0.96
CA ASN A 197 7.24 3.03 1.88
C ASN A 197 6.99 1.60 1.39
N ILE A 198 7.35 0.62 2.22
CA ILE A 198 7.32 -0.81 1.88
C ILE A 198 5.88 -1.34 1.83
N GLU A 199 4.99 -0.83 2.68
CA GLU A 199 3.59 -1.29 2.77
C GLU A 199 2.72 -0.67 1.67
N THR A 200 2.76 0.66 1.56
CA THR A 200 1.96 1.38 0.56
C THR A 200 2.56 1.33 -0.84
N ARG A 201 3.83 0.91 -0.96
CA ARG A 201 4.59 0.82 -2.21
C ARG A 201 4.62 2.14 -2.97
N ARG A 202 4.81 3.21 -2.20
CA ARG A 202 4.91 4.57 -2.71
C ARG A 202 6.22 5.22 -2.27
N LEU A 203 6.77 6.01 -3.19
CA LEU A 203 7.92 6.87 -2.94
C LEU A 203 7.40 8.30 -2.78
N THR A 204 7.71 8.92 -1.64
CA THR A 204 7.37 10.31 -1.37
C THR A 204 8.62 11.11 -1.06
N ALA A 205 8.79 12.25 -1.75
CA ALA A 205 9.91 13.17 -1.52
C ALA A 205 9.55 14.57 -1.96
N LYS A 206 10.23 15.57 -1.39
CA LYS A 206 10.20 16.94 -1.90
C LYS A 206 11.61 17.33 -2.36
N ILE A 207 11.83 17.35 -3.68
CA ILE A 207 13.13 17.62 -4.29
C ILE A 207 13.03 18.95 -5.05
N ASN A 208 13.90 19.93 -4.74
CA ASN A 208 13.92 21.26 -5.37
C ASN A 208 12.52 21.93 -5.40
N ASN A 209 11.78 21.87 -4.29
CA ASN A 209 10.41 22.36 -4.13
C ASN A 209 9.33 21.63 -4.95
N VAL A 210 9.67 20.57 -5.68
CA VAL A 210 8.71 19.68 -6.36
C VAL A 210 8.38 18.50 -5.44
N SER A 211 7.10 18.32 -5.16
CA SER A 211 6.61 17.16 -4.40
C SER A 211 6.38 15.98 -5.32
N TYR A 212 6.92 14.84 -4.96
CA TYR A 212 6.73 13.55 -5.62
C TYR A 212 5.94 12.63 -4.70
N ASP A 213 4.96 11.94 -5.24
CA ASP A 213 4.21 10.85 -4.63
C ASP A 213 3.97 9.82 -5.74
N LEU A 214 4.87 8.86 -5.85
CA LEU A 214 4.98 7.95 -6.99
C LEU A 214 4.79 6.51 -6.53
N ALA A 215 3.94 5.75 -7.24
CA ALA A 215 3.95 4.30 -7.09
C ALA A 215 5.28 3.74 -7.60
N TYR A 216 5.78 2.71 -6.94
CA TYR A 216 6.93 1.95 -7.40
C TYR A 216 6.66 0.46 -7.37
N ASN A 217 7.33 -0.27 -8.24
CA ASN A 217 7.47 -1.72 -8.13
C ASN A 217 8.95 -2.08 -8.00
N LEU A 218 9.25 -3.11 -7.22
CA LEU A 218 10.59 -3.70 -7.18
C LEU A 218 10.83 -4.52 -8.44
N THR A 219 12.09 -4.66 -8.84
CA THR A 219 12.54 -5.55 -9.91
C THR A 219 13.53 -6.56 -9.34
N ASP A 220 13.98 -7.51 -10.13
CA ASP A 220 15.04 -8.45 -9.74
C ASP A 220 16.41 -7.78 -9.51
N THR A 221 16.53 -6.49 -9.84
CA THR A 221 17.76 -5.71 -9.71
C THR A 221 17.58 -4.39 -8.94
N GLY A 222 16.36 -3.98 -8.62
CA GLY A 222 16.14 -2.70 -7.96
C GLY A 222 14.66 -2.27 -7.93
N LEU A 223 14.35 -1.05 -8.38
CA LEU A 223 12.98 -0.56 -8.48
C LEU A 223 12.72 0.27 -9.75
N ASN A 224 11.46 0.28 -10.17
CA ASN A 224 10.95 1.20 -11.19
C ASN A 224 9.86 2.09 -10.60
N LEU A 225 9.82 3.35 -11.02
CA LEU A 225 8.79 4.32 -10.66
C LEU A 225 7.71 4.39 -11.73
N SER A 226 6.48 4.65 -11.32
CA SER A 226 5.34 4.87 -12.23
C SER A 226 5.50 6.12 -13.11
N SER A 227 6.29 7.09 -12.66
CA SER A 227 6.69 8.31 -13.39
C SER A 227 8.07 8.75 -12.97
N PRO A 228 8.84 9.42 -13.83
CA PRO A 228 10.20 9.80 -13.51
C PRO A 228 10.30 10.93 -12.47
N ILE A 229 11.32 10.87 -11.62
CA ILE A 229 11.82 12.03 -10.89
C ILE A 229 12.62 12.89 -11.85
N LYS A 230 12.29 14.18 -11.94
CA LYS A 230 12.96 15.13 -12.83
C LYS A 230 13.85 16.09 -12.03
N ILE A 231 15.13 16.11 -12.37
CA ILE A 231 16.12 17.02 -11.74
C ILE A 231 16.89 17.72 -12.88
N GLY A 232 16.63 19.00 -13.05
CA GLY A 232 17.10 19.75 -14.22
C GLY A 232 16.54 19.16 -15.51
N THR A 233 17.41 18.74 -16.41
CA THR A 233 17.05 18.08 -17.69
C THR A 233 17.06 16.55 -17.62
N LYS A 234 17.43 15.97 -16.49
CA LYS A 234 17.53 14.51 -16.32
C LYS A 234 16.25 13.93 -15.74
N GLU A 235 15.94 12.72 -16.17
CA GLU A 235 14.79 11.94 -15.71
C GLU A 235 15.27 10.60 -15.13
N TYR A 236 14.76 10.22 -13.96
CA TYR A 236 15.15 9.00 -13.24
C TYR A 236 13.89 8.19 -12.94
N SER A 237 13.75 7.03 -13.54
CA SER A 237 12.58 6.16 -13.37
C SER A 237 12.94 4.71 -13.01
N SER A 238 14.19 4.30 -13.25
CA SER A 238 14.67 2.94 -12.98
C SER A 238 15.96 3.00 -12.17
N PHE A 239 16.01 2.24 -11.09
CA PHE A 239 17.10 2.25 -10.12
C PHE A 239 17.58 0.85 -9.84
N THR A 240 18.90 0.68 -9.68
CA THR A 240 19.53 -0.57 -9.27
C THR A 240 19.81 -0.57 -7.77
N TRP A 241 19.47 -1.67 -7.09
CA TRP A 241 19.75 -1.86 -5.67
C TRP A 241 21.22 -2.17 -5.43
N ASN A 242 21.79 -1.53 -4.43
CA ASN A 242 23.11 -1.83 -3.89
C ASN A 242 22.96 -2.30 -2.44
N GLU A 243 23.19 -3.58 -2.22
CA GLU A 243 23.06 -4.21 -0.90
C GLU A 243 24.08 -3.66 0.12
N ALA A 244 25.29 -3.30 -0.33
CA ALA A 244 26.37 -2.91 0.56
C ALA A 244 26.11 -1.58 1.29
N ASP A 245 25.49 -0.62 0.61
CA ASP A 245 25.18 0.70 1.17
C ASP A 245 23.66 0.97 1.26
N LYS A 246 22.85 -0.08 1.03
CA LYS A 246 21.38 -0.04 1.13
C LYS A 246 20.80 1.13 0.34
N SER A 247 21.13 1.21 -0.95
CA SER A 247 20.69 2.31 -1.82
C SER A 247 20.14 1.84 -3.16
N PHE A 248 19.22 2.60 -3.71
CA PHE A 248 18.77 2.52 -5.09
C PHE A 248 19.47 3.59 -5.92
N ASN A 249 20.15 3.21 -7.00
CA ASN A 249 21.01 4.08 -7.78
C ASN A 249 20.57 4.16 -9.24
N SER A 250 20.53 5.38 -9.78
CA SER A 250 20.25 5.68 -11.19
C SER A 250 21.15 6.82 -11.65
N GLY A 251 22.20 6.51 -12.42
CA GLY A 251 23.18 7.51 -12.81
C GLY A 251 23.84 8.18 -11.61
N ASP A 252 23.66 9.49 -11.49
CA ASP A 252 24.16 10.32 -10.39
C ASP A 252 23.15 10.54 -9.25
N LEU A 253 21.93 10.02 -9.36
CA LEU A 253 20.93 10.04 -8.28
C LEU A 253 20.98 8.73 -7.47
N SER A 254 21.14 8.86 -6.15
CA SER A 254 21.08 7.77 -5.18
C SER A 254 19.95 8.02 -4.20
N ILE A 255 19.13 7.00 -3.93
CA ILE A 255 18.11 6.97 -2.90
C ILE A 255 18.63 6.01 -1.83
N ARG A 256 19.24 6.55 -0.76
CA ARG A 256 19.97 5.79 0.26
C ARG A 256 19.18 5.69 1.54
N LEU A 257 19.03 4.48 2.03
CA LEU A 257 18.41 4.19 3.32
C LEU A 257 19.17 4.87 4.46
N TYR A 258 18.44 5.46 5.40
CA TYR A 258 19.00 5.92 6.67
C TYR A 258 18.06 5.56 7.83
N ILE A 259 18.66 5.37 9.00
CA ILE A 259 17.91 5.09 10.23
C ILE A 259 17.83 6.38 11.03
N PRO A 260 16.64 7.02 11.15
CA PRO A 260 16.49 8.22 11.95
C PRO A 260 16.67 7.92 13.45
N LYS A 261 17.06 8.93 14.24
CA LYS A 261 17.22 8.78 15.69
C LYS A 261 15.93 8.38 16.41
N SER A 262 14.79 8.69 15.82
CA SER A 262 13.46 8.28 16.31
C SER A 262 13.16 6.79 16.13
N HIS A 263 13.82 6.12 15.19
CA HIS A 263 13.64 4.70 14.95
C HIS A 263 14.25 3.90 16.11
N LYS A 264 13.43 3.11 16.79
CA LYS A 264 13.87 2.26 17.90
C LYS A 264 13.55 0.79 17.60
N THR A 265 14.47 -0.10 17.94
CA THR A 265 14.25 -1.55 17.82
C THR A 265 13.18 -2.03 18.80
N ILE A 266 12.62 -3.20 18.58
CA ILE A 266 11.64 -3.80 19.49
C ILE A 266 12.20 -3.95 20.91
N ASP A 267 13.49 -4.26 21.07
CA ASP A 267 14.17 -4.41 22.36
C ASP A 267 14.26 -3.08 23.12
N PHE A 268 14.30 -1.96 22.41
CA PHE A 268 14.23 -0.65 23.08
C PHE A 268 12.90 -0.45 23.79
N TRP A 269 11.80 -0.93 23.22
CA TRP A 269 10.47 -0.82 23.79
C TRP A 269 10.21 -1.87 24.89
N ALA A 270 10.72 -3.08 24.70
CA ALA A 270 10.48 -4.23 25.57
C ALA A 270 11.18 -4.12 26.92
N ASN A 271 10.69 -4.93 27.88
CA ASN A 271 11.25 -5.12 29.23
C ASN A 271 11.42 -3.84 30.04
N LYS A 272 10.52 -2.87 29.80
CA LYS A 272 10.48 -1.56 30.46
C LYS A 272 9.08 -1.22 30.90
N THR A 273 9.00 -0.39 31.91
CA THR A 273 7.75 0.21 32.35
C THR A 273 7.70 1.65 31.89
N TRP A 274 6.62 2.00 31.22
CA TRP A 274 6.34 3.31 30.65
C TRP A 274 5.27 4.01 31.48
N ILE A 275 5.40 5.32 31.70
CA ILE A 275 4.35 6.17 32.29
C ILE A 275 3.64 6.85 31.14
N LEU A 276 2.33 6.59 30.98
CA LEU A 276 1.49 7.25 30.00
C LEU A 276 1.23 8.71 30.41
N GLN A 277 1.41 9.61 29.46
CA GLN A 277 1.11 11.04 29.59
C GLN A 277 -0.25 11.30 28.95
N MET A 278 -1.23 11.61 29.79
CA MET A 278 -2.62 11.79 29.37
C MET A 278 -3.32 12.80 30.30
N ASP A 279 -4.51 13.23 29.93
CA ASP A 279 -5.31 14.08 30.76
C ASP A 279 -5.79 13.37 32.03
N ASN A 280 -6.04 14.15 33.07
CA ASN A 280 -6.67 13.63 34.29
C ASN A 280 -8.14 13.30 34.02
N LEU A 281 -8.64 12.28 34.72
CA LEU A 281 -10.07 11.99 34.71
C LEU A 281 -10.88 13.19 35.19
N PRO A 282 -12.01 13.50 34.56
CA PRO A 282 -12.92 14.54 35.02
C PRO A 282 -13.32 14.32 36.47
N GLY A 283 -13.21 15.34 37.30
CA GLY A 283 -13.54 15.29 38.74
C GLY A 283 -12.48 14.66 39.65
N VAL A 284 -11.38 14.13 39.11
CA VAL A 284 -10.28 13.57 39.91
C VAL A 284 -9.20 14.62 40.15
N ARG A 285 -9.08 15.07 41.40
CA ARG A 285 -8.08 16.09 41.79
C ARG A 285 -6.63 15.59 41.84
N LYS A 286 -6.44 14.29 42.02
CA LYS A 286 -5.11 13.67 42.10
C LYS A 286 -4.73 13.13 40.75
N ARG A 287 -3.53 13.49 40.27
CA ARG A 287 -2.97 12.96 39.03
C ARG A 287 -2.84 11.44 39.13
N LEU A 288 -3.55 10.70 38.28
CA LEU A 288 -3.43 9.26 38.17
C LEU A 288 -2.14 8.93 37.39
N VAL A 289 -1.35 8.02 37.94
CA VAL A 289 -0.20 7.49 37.22
C VAL A 289 -0.62 6.17 36.58
N THR A 290 -0.76 6.21 35.26
CA THR A 290 -1.03 5.02 34.46
C THR A 290 0.29 4.51 33.90
N THR A 291 0.59 3.23 34.10
CA THR A 291 1.81 2.61 33.59
C THR A 291 1.51 1.48 32.66
N LEU A 292 2.40 1.29 31.69
CA LEU A 292 2.40 0.19 30.74
C LEU A 292 3.76 -0.51 30.80
N HIS A 293 3.78 -1.73 31.29
CA HIS A 293 4.97 -2.58 31.24
C HIS A 293 4.92 -3.39 29.95
N LEU A 294 5.93 -3.26 29.11
CA LEU A 294 6.02 -3.96 27.82
C LEU A 294 6.96 -5.16 27.93
N SER A 295 6.58 -6.27 27.34
CA SER A 295 7.36 -7.50 27.27
C SER A 295 7.44 -8.03 25.85
N ALA A 296 8.59 -8.59 25.45
CA ALA A 296 8.70 -9.29 24.19
C ALA A 296 7.91 -10.61 24.23
N THR A 297 7.20 -10.94 23.16
CA THR A 297 6.43 -12.19 23.08
C THR A 297 7.32 -13.38 22.76
N ARG A 298 8.04 -13.31 21.64
CA ARG A 298 8.98 -14.33 21.17
C ARG A 298 10.01 -13.70 20.22
N PRO A 299 11.20 -14.29 20.09
CA PRO A 299 12.19 -13.83 19.11
C PRO A 299 11.62 -13.76 17.69
N GLY A 300 11.85 -12.64 17.00
CA GLY A 300 11.42 -12.41 15.63
C GLY A 300 9.94 -12.03 15.44
N ALA A 301 9.14 -11.94 16.51
CA ALA A 301 7.79 -11.41 16.43
C ALA A 301 7.80 -9.88 16.40
N ASN A 302 7.02 -9.29 15.50
CA ASN A 302 6.78 -7.85 15.47
C ASN A 302 5.59 -7.49 16.40
N MET A 303 5.59 -8.03 17.60
CA MET A 303 4.51 -7.92 18.57
C MET A 303 5.06 -7.92 19.99
N LEU A 304 4.56 -7.02 20.83
CA LEU A 304 4.78 -6.98 22.26
C LEU A 304 3.49 -7.34 23.01
N GLU A 305 3.64 -7.84 24.23
CA GLU A 305 2.57 -7.88 25.23
C GLU A 305 2.74 -6.73 26.21
N GLY A 306 1.65 -6.32 26.85
CA GLY A 306 1.68 -5.25 27.84
C GLY A 306 0.90 -5.57 29.11
N GLU A 307 1.41 -5.13 30.25
CA GLU A 307 0.65 -5.04 31.48
C GLU A 307 0.33 -3.57 31.75
N LEU A 308 -0.92 -3.18 31.51
CA LEU A 308 -1.43 -1.84 31.79
C LEU A 308 -1.87 -1.76 33.25
N THR A 309 -1.31 -0.84 34.04
CA THR A 309 -1.76 -0.54 35.40
C THR A 309 -2.57 0.78 35.38
N PHE A 310 -3.87 0.69 35.62
CA PHE A 310 -4.79 1.81 35.70
C PHE A 310 -5.59 1.75 36.99
N MET A 311 -5.57 2.82 37.81
CA MET A 311 -6.24 2.90 39.09
C MET A 311 -5.95 1.69 40.02
N ASP A 312 -4.65 1.34 40.17
CA ASP A 312 -4.15 0.22 40.95
C ASP A 312 -4.60 -1.18 40.48
N ARG A 313 -5.17 -1.27 39.28
CA ARG A 313 -5.56 -2.53 38.64
C ARG A 313 -4.67 -2.82 37.45
N LYS A 314 -4.40 -4.10 37.26
CA LYS A 314 -3.58 -4.59 36.16
C LYS A 314 -4.45 -5.23 35.09
N TYR A 315 -4.17 -4.90 33.83
CA TYR A 315 -4.85 -5.41 32.65
C TYR A 315 -3.81 -5.91 31.67
N LYS A 316 -3.96 -7.14 31.18
CA LYS A 316 -3.07 -7.70 30.18
C LYS A 316 -3.52 -7.26 28.80
N LEU A 317 -2.62 -6.64 28.04
CA LEU A 317 -2.75 -6.36 26.62
C LEU A 317 -1.95 -7.42 25.85
N GLU A 318 -2.61 -8.20 25.02
CA GLU A 318 -1.98 -9.33 24.32
C GLU A 318 -1.36 -8.91 22.98
N ALA A 319 -1.79 -7.77 22.43
CA ALA A 319 -1.35 -7.29 21.15
C ALA A 319 -0.94 -5.81 21.21
N ILE A 320 0.36 -5.57 21.12
CA ILE A 320 0.94 -4.24 20.92
C ILE A 320 1.88 -4.34 19.71
N PRO A 321 1.36 -4.05 18.49
CA PRO A 321 2.13 -4.15 17.26
C PRO A 321 3.39 -3.28 17.29
N TYR A 322 4.50 -3.84 16.81
CA TYR A 322 5.72 -3.13 16.50
C TYR A 322 5.90 -3.08 14.99
N ASP A 323 6.16 -1.89 14.46
CA ASP A 323 6.49 -1.69 13.06
C ASP A 323 8.01 -1.58 12.89
N PRO A 324 8.67 -2.60 12.32
CA PRO A 324 10.13 -2.57 12.11
C PRO A 324 10.56 -1.52 11.08
N SER A 325 9.68 -1.10 10.18
CA SER A 325 10.00 -0.11 9.15
C SER A 325 10.12 1.31 9.69
N THR A 326 9.36 1.64 10.73
CA THR A 326 9.34 2.95 11.38
C THR A 326 9.98 2.94 12.77
N GLY A 327 10.15 1.77 13.38
CA GLY A 327 10.66 1.59 14.74
C GLY A 327 9.67 2.03 15.82
N THR A 328 8.37 1.95 15.52
CA THR A 328 7.27 2.42 16.38
C THR A 328 6.47 1.27 16.98
N ILE A 329 5.72 1.55 18.03
CA ILE A 329 4.72 0.62 18.58
C ILE A 329 3.33 1.27 18.55
N SER A 330 2.28 0.46 18.56
CA SER A 330 0.91 0.97 18.56
C SER A 330 0.04 0.31 19.63
N LEU A 331 -0.79 1.11 20.30
CA LEU A 331 -1.95 0.59 21.01
C LEU A 331 -3.11 0.43 20.01
N VAL A 332 -3.77 -0.71 20.11
CA VAL A 332 -4.90 -1.09 19.24
C VAL A 332 -6.07 -1.60 20.08
N GLY A 333 -7.27 -1.56 19.51
CA GLY A 333 -8.45 -2.16 20.13
C GLY A 333 -8.28 -3.68 20.27
N GLN A 334 -8.60 -4.22 21.44
CA GLN A 334 -8.45 -5.64 21.74
C GLN A 334 -9.32 -6.08 22.93
N PRO A 335 -9.71 -7.36 23.02
CA PRO A 335 -10.31 -7.91 24.22
C PRO A 335 -9.28 -8.01 25.36
N ILE A 336 -9.72 -7.77 26.58
CA ILE A 336 -8.95 -7.98 27.80
C ILE A 336 -9.68 -8.98 28.69
N THR A 337 -9.02 -10.04 29.09
CA THR A 337 -9.56 -11.00 30.06
C THR A 337 -9.62 -10.33 31.43
N ASP A 338 -10.81 -10.33 32.07
CA ASP A 338 -11.03 -9.81 33.41
C ASP A 338 -12.07 -10.66 34.13
N ALA A 339 -11.68 -11.30 35.22
CA ALA A 339 -12.51 -12.25 35.97
C ALA A 339 -13.81 -11.63 36.57
N ARG A 340 -13.94 -10.30 36.56
CA ARG A 340 -15.16 -9.60 37.04
C ARG A 340 -16.28 -9.62 35.99
N PHE A 341 -15.98 -9.94 34.75
CA PHE A 341 -16.91 -9.88 33.62
C PHE A 341 -16.86 -11.20 32.84
N SER A 342 -18.03 -11.77 32.58
CA SER A 342 -18.12 -13.08 31.89
C SER A 342 -17.47 -13.09 30.52
N ASN A 343 -17.53 -11.97 29.79
CA ASN A 343 -16.93 -11.79 28.47
C ASN A 343 -15.76 -10.77 28.47
N GLY A 344 -15.18 -10.50 29.66
CA GLY A 344 -14.02 -9.62 29.78
C GLY A 344 -14.34 -8.15 29.59
N ILE A 345 -13.32 -7.41 29.15
CA ILE A 345 -13.38 -5.98 28.83
C ILE A 345 -13.01 -5.80 27.37
N ALA A 346 -13.79 -5.04 26.62
CA ALA A 346 -13.36 -4.52 25.33
C ALA A 346 -12.53 -3.25 25.53
N PHE A 347 -11.27 -3.28 25.14
CA PHE A 347 -10.37 -2.14 25.10
C PHE A 347 -10.54 -1.45 23.73
N LEU A 348 -11.24 -0.32 23.74
CA LEU A 348 -11.71 0.34 22.53
C LEU A 348 -10.97 1.65 22.30
N PRO A 349 -10.52 1.93 21.08
CA PRO A 349 -9.99 3.24 20.71
C PRO A 349 -11.09 4.28 20.79
N VAL A 350 -10.72 5.53 21.08
CA VAL A 350 -11.63 6.66 21.25
C VAL A 350 -11.29 7.76 20.28
N GLY A 351 -12.33 8.23 19.55
CA GLY A 351 -12.30 9.42 18.72
C GLY A 351 -13.04 10.59 19.36
N GLU A 352 -12.88 11.78 18.78
CA GLU A 352 -13.57 12.98 19.21
C GLU A 352 -14.98 13.02 18.60
N GLY A 353 -16.01 13.17 19.43
CA GLY A 353 -17.39 13.28 19.01
C GLY A 353 -18.02 14.60 19.45
N PRO A 354 -19.24 14.93 18.94
CA PRO A 354 -19.91 16.20 19.21
C PRO A 354 -20.19 16.48 20.69
N ASN A 355 -20.31 15.41 21.50
CA ASN A 355 -20.63 15.48 22.93
C ASN A 355 -19.52 14.89 23.81
N GLY A 356 -18.30 14.75 23.30
CA GLY A 356 -17.16 14.17 24.00
C GLY A 356 -16.65 12.87 23.36
N PRO A 357 -15.82 12.09 24.08
CA PRO A 357 -15.19 10.88 23.55
C PRO A 357 -16.20 9.83 23.08
N ILE A 358 -16.03 9.34 21.86
CA ILE A 358 -16.86 8.27 21.30
C ILE A 358 -15.96 7.04 21.09
N PRO A 359 -16.32 5.86 21.65
CA PRO A 359 -15.66 4.61 21.31
C PRO A 359 -15.83 4.30 19.82
N LEU A 360 -14.72 4.00 19.17
CA LEU A 360 -14.67 3.60 17.76
C LEU A 360 -14.75 2.08 17.65
N GLU A 361 -15.23 1.56 16.52
CA GLU A 361 -15.35 0.11 16.35
C GLU A 361 -14.01 -0.60 16.48
N SER A 362 -13.95 -1.61 17.36
CA SER A 362 -12.72 -2.33 17.71
C SER A 362 -12.15 -3.21 16.58
N HIS A 363 -12.91 -3.44 15.51
CA HIS A 363 -12.54 -4.36 14.43
C HIS A 363 -11.76 -3.70 13.28
N ALA A 364 -11.64 -2.39 13.27
CA ALA A 364 -10.82 -1.71 12.29
C ALA A 364 -9.37 -1.71 12.76
N THR A 365 -8.52 -2.50 12.11
CA THR A 365 -7.07 -2.56 12.36
C THR A 365 -6.38 -1.21 12.23
N ASP A 366 -7.05 -0.24 11.62
CA ASP A 366 -6.55 1.11 11.37
C ASP A 366 -6.78 2.08 12.54
N HIS A 367 -7.63 1.72 13.52
CA HIS A 367 -7.89 2.51 14.72
C HIS A 367 -6.79 2.33 15.76
N ARG A 368 -5.68 3.03 15.58
CA ARG A 368 -4.49 2.89 16.44
C ARG A 368 -3.95 4.20 16.98
N LEU A 369 -3.27 4.12 18.11
CA LEU A 369 -2.44 5.19 18.65
C LEU A 369 -0.99 4.76 18.59
N THR A 370 -0.20 5.38 17.71
CA THR A 370 1.19 5.03 17.44
C THR A 370 2.13 5.87 18.28
N PHE A 371 3.13 5.25 18.87
CA PHE A 371 4.16 5.89 19.67
C PHE A 371 5.49 5.92 18.91
N THR A 372 5.96 7.13 18.65
CA THR A 372 7.25 7.39 18.01
C THR A 372 8.21 8.01 19.03
N TRP A 373 9.45 7.50 19.13
CA TRP A 373 10.45 8.06 20.04
C TRP A 373 10.90 9.45 19.59
N ASN A 374 10.84 10.41 20.50
CA ASN A 374 11.42 11.75 20.31
C ASN A 374 12.69 11.85 21.16
N GLU A 375 13.85 11.89 20.50
CA GLU A 375 15.15 11.94 21.15
C GLU A 375 15.37 13.23 21.95
N GLU A 376 14.89 14.37 21.43
CA GLU A 376 15.08 15.69 22.05
C GLU A 376 14.25 15.83 23.34
N GLU A 377 13.04 15.30 23.32
CA GLU A 377 12.14 15.32 24.47
C GLU A 377 12.34 14.14 25.41
N ASN A 378 13.19 13.17 25.05
CA ASN A 378 13.43 11.91 25.77
C ASN A 378 12.11 11.23 26.20
N ARG A 379 11.18 11.13 25.24
CA ARG A 379 9.87 10.47 25.41
C ARG A 379 9.34 9.93 24.10
N ALA A 380 8.41 9.02 24.17
CA ALA A 380 7.61 8.65 23.00
C ALA A 380 6.42 9.59 22.87
N VAL A 381 6.20 10.10 21.65
CA VAL A 381 5.07 10.96 21.29
C VAL A 381 3.99 10.10 20.68
N ALA A 382 2.75 10.31 21.08
CA ALA A 382 1.59 9.59 20.57
C ALA A 382 0.99 10.33 19.37
N THR A 383 0.66 9.56 18.32
CA THR A 383 -0.06 10.06 17.14
C THR A 383 -1.20 9.10 16.83
N GLY A 384 -2.43 9.59 16.82
CA GLY A 384 -3.60 8.80 16.48
C GLY A 384 -3.84 8.70 14.98
N THR A 385 -4.41 7.60 14.53
CA THR A 385 -4.92 7.48 13.15
C THR A 385 -6.01 8.50 12.94
N GLN A 386 -5.92 9.26 11.87
CA GLN A 386 -6.97 10.20 11.44
C GLN A 386 -7.95 9.47 10.54
N LEU A 387 -9.22 9.52 10.92
CA LEU A 387 -10.33 8.89 10.23
C LEU A 387 -11.31 9.94 9.73
N SER A 388 -12.29 9.53 8.93
CA SER A 388 -13.37 10.42 8.46
C SER A 388 -14.24 10.98 9.58
N ASP A 389 -14.32 10.27 10.70
CA ASP A 389 -15.15 10.56 11.89
C ASP A 389 -14.32 11.06 13.10
N GLY A 390 -13.01 11.28 12.93
CA GLY A 390 -12.15 11.86 13.97
C GLY A 390 -10.75 11.22 14.04
N THR A 391 -9.96 11.72 14.98
CA THR A 391 -8.60 11.19 15.24
C THR A 391 -8.63 10.36 16.52
N VAL A 392 -8.01 9.17 16.49
CA VAL A 392 -7.84 8.36 17.72
C VAL A 392 -6.93 9.12 18.70
N TYR A 393 -7.42 9.41 19.90
CA TYR A 393 -6.65 10.11 20.92
C TYR A 393 -6.62 9.43 22.28
N GLY A 394 -7.24 8.29 22.41
CA GLY A 394 -7.29 7.56 23.68
C GLY A 394 -7.89 6.18 23.59
N PHE A 395 -8.14 5.59 24.74
CA PHE A 395 -8.75 4.28 24.90
C PHE A 395 -9.69 4.23 26.10
N VAL A 396 -10.78 3.48 25.96
CA VAL A 396 -11.69 3.14 27.06
C VAL A 396 -11.83 1.62 27.15
N GLY A 397 -12.12 1.13 28.36
CA GLY A 397 -12.39 -0.28 28.62
C GLY A 397 -13.82 -0.47 29.12
N ALA A 398 -14.70 -1.10 28.31
CA ALA A 398 -16.07 -1.42 28.65
C ALA A 398 -16.20 -2.90 29.02
N GLY A 399 -16.82 -3.22 30.17
CA GLY A 399 -17.13 -4.60 30.56
C GLY A 399 -18.37 -5.13 29.85
N TYR A 400 -18.39 -6.45 29.56
CA TYR A 400 -19.50 -7.14 28.91
C TYR A 400 -20.01 -8.30 29.75
N ASP A 401 -21.33 -8.49 29.75
CA ASP A 401 -22.00 -9.61 30.41
C ASP A 401 -21.96 -10.89 29.56
N GLN A 402 -22.54 -11.97 30.11
CA GLN A 402 -22.60 -13.28 29.45
C GLN A 402 -23.39 -13.28 28.12
N ASN A 403 -24.21 -12.26 27.86
CA ASN A 403 -24.97 -12.10 26.63
C ASN A 403 -24.27 -11.16 25.62
N ASN A 404 -23.00 -10.84 25.87
CA ASN A 404 -22.22 -9.89 25.08
C ASN A 404 -22.81 -8.48 25.03
N LYS A 405 -23.50 -8.08 26.11
CA LYS A 405 -24.08 -6.76 26.27
C LYS A 405 -23.20 -5.90 27.16
N ALA A 406 -22.94 -4.65 26.77
CA ALA A 406 -22.17 -3.73 27.58
C ALA A 406 -22.85 -3.49 28.93
N ILE A 407 -22.06 -3.52 30.01
CA ILE A 407 -22.55 -3.21 31.36
C ILE A 407 -22.80 -1.70 31.44
N THR A 408 -24.00 -1.34 31.86
CA THR A 408 -24.48 0.06 31.89
C THR A 408 -24.82 0.52 33.30
N ASP A 409 -24.83 1.84 33.50
CA ASP A 409 -25.36 2.49 34.70
C ASP A 409 -26.89 2.46 34.73
N ALA A 410 -27.49 2.99 35.78
CA ALA A 410 -28.97 3.06 35.92
C ALA A 410 -29.67 3.91 34.85
N LYS A 411 -28.92 4.71 34.08
CA LYS A 411 -29.41 5.53 32.96
C LYS A 411 -29.19 4.87 31.60
N GLY A 412 -28.57 3.68 31.56
CA GLY A 412 -28.27 2.96 30.33
C GLY A 412 -26.94 3.35 29.65
N ASN A 413 -26.12 4.17 30.29
CA ASN A 413 -24.79 4.53 29.73
C ASN A 413 -23.77 3.45 30.03
N PRO A 414 -22.86 3.10 29.08
CA PRO A 414 -21.77 2.15 29.33
C PRO A 414 -20.88 2.56 30.51
N ILE A 415 -20.56 1.62 31.38
CA ILE A 415 -19.60 1.85 32.48
C ILE A 415 -18.19 1.52 31.98
N PHE A 416 -17.33 2.52 31.97
CA PHE A 416 -15.92 2.34 31.60
C PHE A 416 -15.06 2.03 32.84
N HIS A 417 -14.31 0.94 32.75
CA HIS A 417 -13.36 0.47 33.80
C HIS A 417 -11.93 0.94 33.53
N ILE A 418 -11.64 1.29 32.28
CA ILE A 418 -10.43 1.97 31.83
C ILE A 418 -10.90 3.24 31.10
N TYR A 419 -10.27 4.37 31.40
CA TYR A 419 -10.60 5.64 30.76
C TYR A 419 -9.33 6.46 30.60
N MET A 420 -8.78 6.42 29.40
CA MET A 420 -7.52 7.08 29.03
C MET A 420 -7.76 7.94 27.80
N ILE A 421 -7.84 9.23 27.99
CA ILE A 421 -8.09 10.18 26.90
C ILE A 421 -6.95 11.16 26.77
N ASN A 422 -6.83 11.75 25.57
CA ASN A 422 -5.78 12.70 25.23
C ASN A 422 -4.38 12.18 25.60
N ILE A 423 -4.08 10.96 25.15
CA ILE A 423 -2.77 10.35 25.35
C ILE A 423 -1.77 11.07 24.44
N GLN A 424 -0.88 11.86 25.04
CA GLN A 424 0.13 12.65 24.36
C GLN A 424 1.43 11.89 24.12
N GLY A 425 1.66 10.81 24.87
CA GLY A 425 2.87 10.02 24.78
C GLY A 425 3.15 9.21 26.02
N MET A 426 4.38 8.72 26.13
CA MET A 426 4.84 7.99 27.31
C MET A 426 6.33 8.23 27.60
N LYS A 427 6.71 8.13 28.89
CA LYS A 427 8.09 8.23 29.37
C LYS A 427 8.50 6.96 30.08
N ILE A 428 9.78 6.62 30.01
CA ILE A 428 10.34 5.51 30.79
C ILE A 428 10.17 5.83 32.28
N LYS A 429 9.63 4.88 33.04
CA LYS A 429 9.57 4.97 34.50
C LYS A 429 10.97 4.75 35.04
N GLN A 430 11.53 5.76 35.69
CA GLN A 430 12.80 5.68 36.39
C GLN A 430 12.67 4.85 37.64
#